data_f89fdaa7d926e23d0c5f61a6f8a72a97
#
_entry.id   f89fdaa7d926e23d0c5f61a6f8a72a97
#
_cell.length_a   1.000
_cell.length_b   1.000
_cell.length_c   1.000
_cell.angle_alpha   90.00
_cell.angle_beta   90.00
_cell.angle_gamma   90.00
#
_symmetry.space_group_name_H-M   'P 1'
#
loop_
_entity.id
_entity.type
_entity.pdbx_description
1 polymer ?
#
loop_
_entity_poly.entity_id
_entity_poly.type
_entity_poly.pdbx_seq_one_letter_code
_entity_poly.pdbx_strand_id
1 'polypeptide(L)'
;EGADWYFVCADRVTPFSGEVEFNCTGRVEIWNPVSGTVKEIPCTQQDGKTRMDIVLSRAECAFVVFHHDGKPSQAKPHQEVTSTLLSEQTWTVSFPEGWGIDAPLTITSLKPWHEMISSAEGKAFSGTATYRTTLHMDKVEKGANYTLQLGKVEMIAVVRLNGQELGTLWTEPYQANITKALKKGDNTLEIDVTSSWFNRLVYDAGLPEADRKTWV
;
A
#
# COMPACT_ATOMS: atom_id res chain seq x y z
N GLU A 1 -15.62 -28.24 6.43
CA GLU A 1 -15.10 -29.62 6.33
C GLU A 1 -14.02 -29.64 5.24
N GLY A 2 -12.77 -30.12 5.58
CA GLY A 2 -11.70 -30.28 4.61
C GLY A 2 -10.53 -29.30 4.68
N ALA A 3 -10.54 -28.32 5.58
CA ALA A 3 -9.42 -27.42 5.81
C ALA A 3 -9.34 -26.92 7.25
N ASP A 4 -8.11 -26.73 7.73
CA ASP A 4 -7.81 -26.02 8.98
C ASP A 4 -7.36 -24.58 8.67
N TRP A 5 -7.75 -23.65 9.54
CA TRP A 5 -7.55 -22.23 9.35
C TRP A 5 -6.82 -21.61 10.53
N TYR A 6 -5.75 -20.90 10.26
CA TYR A 6 -5.03 -20.11 11.24
C TYR A 6 -5.07 -18.64 10.84
N PHE A 7 -5.51 -17.79 11.76
CA PHE A 7 -5.42 -16.33 11.58
C PHE A 7 -4.14 -15.83 12.20
N VAL A 8 -3.28 -15.21 11.42
CA VAL A 8 -1.98 -14.70 11.85
C VAL A 8 -1.93 -13.18 11.61
N CYS A 9 -1.42 -12.45 12.60
CA CYS A 9 -1.27 -11.00 12.54
C CYS A 9 0.10 -10.59 13.04
N ALA A 10 0.72 -9.62 12.36
CA ALA A 10 1.87 -8.91 12.90
C ALA A 10 1.44 -7.83 13.89
N ASP A 11 2.35 -7.48 14.81
CA ASP A 11 2.17 -6.37 15.73
C ASP A 11 1.97 -5.03 14.97
N ARG A 12 1.27 -4.08 15.61
CA ARG A 12 1.06 -2.74 15.04
C ARG A 12 2.34 -1.91 14.92
N VAL A 13 3.36 -2.25 15.67
CA VAL A 13 4.62 -1.50 15.75
C VAL A 13 5.72 -2.18 14.93
N THR A 14 5.77 -3.52 14.94
CA THR A 14 6.88 -4.29 14.39
C THR A 14 6.39 -5.21 13.27
N PRO A 15 6.99 -5.18 12.06
CA PRO A 15 6.74 -6.20 11.05
C PRO A 15 7.27 -7.55 11.52
N PHE A 16 6.72 -8.62 11.01
CA PHE A 16 7.18 -9.98 11.28
C PHE A 16 7.85 -10.58 10.03
N SER A 17 9.00 -11.22 10.22
CA SER A 17 9.67 -12.04 9.19
C SER A 17 10.36 -13.20 9.88
N GLY A 18 9.97 -14.42 9.57
CA GLY A 18 10.57 -15.60 10.16
C GLY A 18 9.84 -16.90 9.86
N GLU A 19 10.45 -18.02 10.29
CA GLU A 19 9.84 -19.34 10.20
C GLU A 19 8.78 -19.52 11.28
N VAL A 20 7.63 -20.05 10.88
CA VAL A 20 6.51 -20.40 11.76
C VAL A 20 6.20 -21.88 11.61
N GLU A 21 5.95 -22.55 12.76
CA GLU A 21 5.56 -23.95 12.81
C GLU A 21 4.07 -24.06 13.16
N PHE A 22 3.34 -24.84 12.37
CA PHE A 22 1.93 -25.18 12.58
C PHE A 22 1.76 -26.67 12.85
N ASN A 23 0.91 -27.02 13.81
CA ASN A 23 0.54 -28.40 14.11
C ASN A 23 -0.54 -28.92 13.14
N CYS A 24 -0.24 -28.87 11.85
CA CYS A 24 -1.12 -29.26 10.78
C CYS A 24 -0.32 -29.63 9.54
N THR A 25 -0.90 -30.43 8.66
CA THR A 25 -0.29 -30.84 7.37
C THR A 25 -1.32 -30.74 6.25
N GLY A 26 -0.86 -30.67 4.99
CA GLY A 26 -1.70 -30.58 3.81
C GLY A 26 -1.17 -29.57 2.79
N ARG A 27 -1.96 -29.25 1.77
CA ARG A 27 -1.66 -28.17 0.83
C ARG A 27 -1.92 -26.84 1.52
N VAL A 28 -0.94 -25.94 1.51
CA VAL A 28 -0.98 -24.68 2.26
C VAL A 28 -1.18 -23.50 1.34
N GLU A 29 -2.15 -22.67 1.68
CA GLU A 29 -2.41 -21.38 1.06
C GLU A 29 -2.31 -20.26 2.09
N ILE A 30 -1.84 -19.10 1.66
CA ILE A 30 -1.95 -17.85 2.42
C ILE A 30 -2.99 -16.97 1.74
N TRP A 31 -3.96 -16.50 2.51
CA TRP A 31 -5.05 -15.65 2.04
C TRP A 31 -4.92 -14.27 2.67
N ASN A 32 -4.81 -13.25 1.83
CA ASN A 32 -4.77 -11.86 2.30
C ASN A 32 -6.19 -11.29 2.33
N PRO A 33 -6.73 -10.97 3.52
CA PRO A 33 -8.12 -10.51 3.66
C PRO A 33 -8.36 -9.10 3.09
N VAL A 34 -7.30 -8.30 2.90
CA VAL A 34 -7.42 -6.93 2.38
C VAL A 34 -7.48 -6.94 0.85
N SER A 35 -6.60 -7.70 0.20
CA SER A 35 -6.52 -7.77 -1.27
C SER A 35 -7.38 -8.89 -1.88
N GLY A 36 -7.87 -9.83 -1.06
CA GLY A 36 -8.55 -11.04 -1.53
C GLY A 36 -7.64 -12.01 -2.29
N THR A 37 -6.32 -11.82 -2.24
CA THR A 37 -5.39 -12.70 -2.95
C THR A 37 -5.19 -14.00 -2.20
N VAL A 38 -5.14 -15.10 -2.96
CA VAL A 38 -4.85 -16.45 -2.49
C VAL A 38 -3.58 -16.94 -3.19
N LYS A 39 -2.62 -17.42 -2.42
CA LYS A 39 -1.34 -17.95 -2.94
C LYS A 39 -0.97 -19.22 -2.23
N GLU A 40 -0.56 -20.25 -2.97
CA GLU A 40 0.13 -21.38 -2.38
C GLU A 40 1.50 -20.95 -1.85
N ILE A 41 1.86 -21.43 -0.67
CA ILE A 41 3.13 -21.11 -0.02
C ILE A 41 4.02 -22.36 0.06
N PRO A 42 5.32 -22.26 -0.27
CA PRO A 42 6.28 -23.33 -0.05
C PRO A 42 6.40 -23.64 1.43
N CYS A 43 6.42 -24.92 1.76
CA CYS A 43 6.57 -25.36 3.15
C CYS A 43 7.27 -26.72 3.24
N THR A 44 7.80 -27.02 4.41
CA THR A 44 8.33 -28.35 4.76
C THR A 44 7.37 -29.00 5.73
N GLN A 45 7.11 -30.31 5.55
CA GLN A 45 6.23 -31.07 6.44
C GLN A 45 6.94 -32.28 6.99
N GLN A 46 6.96 -32.41 8.31
CA GLN A 46 7.56 -33.51 9.03
C GLN A 46 6.85 -33.74 10.38
N ASP A 47 6.65 -34.99 10.76
CA ASP A 47 6.10 -35.41 12.07
C ASP A 47 4.74 -34.74 12.41
N GLY A 48 3.86 -34.58 11.41
CA GLY A 48 2.54 -33.96 11.59
C GLY A 48 2.55 -32.44 11.69
N LYS A 49 3.70 -31.82 11.45
CA LYS A 49 3.90 -30.36 11.51
C LYS A 49 4.31 -29.78 10.18
N THR A 50 3.98 -28.51 9.98
CA THR A 50 4.38 -27.71 8.82
C THR A 50 5.19 -26.52 9.25
N ARG A 51 6.35 -26.31 8.61
CA ARG A 51 7.18 -25.12 8.77
C ARG A 51 7.21 -24.32 7.47
N MET A 52 7.08 -23.00 7.60
CA MET A 52 7.12 -22.07 6.47
C MET A 52 7.60 -20.70 6.91
N ASP A 53 8.20 -19.97 5.98
CA ASP A 53 8.52 -18.57 6.19
C ASP A 53 7.30 -17.67 5.98
N ILE A 54 6.99 -16.83 6.95
CA ILE A 54 5.93 -15.83 6.88
C ILE A 54 6.55 -14.46 7.00
N VAL A 55 6.13 -13.54 6.11
CA VAL A 55 6.49 -12.12 6.13
C VAL A 55 5.20 -11.31 6.17
N LEU A 56 5.04 -10.52 7.22
CA LEU A 56 3.90 -9.63 7.41
C LEU A 56 4.41 -8.22 7.74
N SER A 57 3.87 -7.22 7.08
CA SER A 57 4.08 -5.81 7.44
C SER A 57 3.42 -5.49 8.78
N ARG A 58 3.66 -4.29 9.31
CA ARG A 58 3.00 -3.84 10.56
C ARG A 58 1.50 -3.93 10.45
N ALA A 59 0.84 -4.47 11.45
CA ALA A 59 -0.59 -4.69 11.52
C ALA A 59 -1.18 -5.52 10.35
N GLU A 60 -0.36 -6.11 9.50
CA GLU A 60 -0.83 -6.99 8.43
C GLU A 60 -1.30 -8.31 9.00
N CYS A 61 -2.42 -8.79 8.49
CA CYS A 61 -3.02 -10.07 8.87
C CYS A 61 -3.19 -10.95 7.64
N ALA A 62 -3.14 -12.26 7.86
CA ALA A 62 -3.41 -13.26 6.84
C ALA A 62 -4.11 -14.49 7.44
N PHE A 63 -4.80 -15.23 6.60
CA PHE A 63 -5.22 -16.59 6.92
C PHE A 63 -4.23 -17.59 6.30
N VAL A 64 -3.74 -18.54 7.10
CA VAL A 64 -3.00 -19.70 6.63
C VAL A 64 -3.98 -20.87 6.61
N VAL A 65 -4.22 -21.42 5.42
CA VAL A 65 -5.26 -22.42 5.18
C VAL A 65 -4.59 -23.73 4.76
N PHE A 66 -4.86 -24.79 5.50
CA PHE A 66 -4.37 -26.15 5.24
C PHE A 66 -5.49 -26.98 4.65
N HIS A 67 -5.39 -27.35 3.38
CA HIS A 67 -6.34 -28.22 2.70
C HIS A 67 -5.90 -29.69 2.89
N HIS A 68 -6.81 -30.51 3.39
CA HIS A 68 -6.52 -31.93 3.67
C HIS A 68 -6.50 -32.81 2.41
N ASP A 69 -6.97 -32.29 1.27
CA ASP A 69 -7.09 -32.98 -0.01
C ASP A 69 -5.87 -32.85 -0.93
N GLY A 70 -4.82 -32.19 -0.47
CA GLY A 70 -3.67 -31.83 -1.32
C GLY A 70 -2.31 -32.23 -0.75
N LYS A 71 -1.33 -32.35 -1.65
CA LYS A 71 0.09 -32.46 -1.27
C LYS A 71 0.67 -31.10 -0.97
N PRO A 72 1.69 -31.00 -0.09
CA PRO A 72 2.40 -29.75 0.17
C PRO A 72 2.93 -29.14 -1.12
N SER A 73 2.83 -27.83 -1.24
CA SER A 73 3.46 -27.09 -2.33
C SER A 73 4.98 -27.21 -2.23
N GLN A 74 5.62 -27.65 -3.31
CA GLN A 74 7.07 -27.64 -3.38
C GLN A 74 7.56 -26.19 -3.48
N ALA A 75 8.73 -25.92 -2.90
CA ALA A 75 9.37 -24.61 -3.00
C ALA A 75 9.50 -24.20 -4.50
N LYS A 76 8.87 -23.10 -4.87
CA LYS A 76 9.12 -22.48 -6.18
C LYS A 76 10.48 -21.79 -6.12
N PRO A 77 11.24 -21.75 -7.23
CA PRO A 77 12.49 -21.00 -7.26
C PRO A 77 12.22 -19.55 -6.85
N HIS A 78 13.15 -18.98 -6.09
CA HIS A 78 13.10 -17.58 -5.66
C HIS A 78 12.95 -16.69 -6.91
N GLN A 79 11.91 -15.86 -6.95
CA GLN A 79 11.74 -14.88 -8.01
C GLN A 79 12.70 -13.73 -7.74
N GLU A 80 13.51 -13.37 -8.75
CA GLU A 80 14.31 -12.15 -8.66
C GLU A 80 13.39 -10.94 -8.53
N VAL A 81 13.63 -10.14 -7.51
CA VAL A 81 12.94 -8.87 -7.28
C VAL A 81 13.90 -7.73 -7.59
N THR A 82 13.56 -6.95 -8.60
CA THR A 82 14.27 -5.71 -8.92
C THR A 82 13.39 -4.54 -8.49
N SER A 83 13.96 -3.56 -7.79
CA SER A 83 13.24 -2.35 -7.39
C SER A 83 13.86 -1.11 -8.03
N THR A 84 13.01 -0.15 -8.39
CA THR A 84 13.39 1.16 -8.91
C THR A 84 12.74 2.23 -8.07
N LEU A 85 13.54 3.21 -7.61
CA LEU A 85 13.02 4.33 -6.83
C LEU A 85 12.35 5.35 -7.74
N LEU A 86 11.12 5.73 -7.40
CA LEU A 86 10.35 6.78 -8.07
C LEU A 86 10.34 8.11 -7.29
N SER A 87 10.97 8.14 -6.11
CA SER A 87 11.00 9.34 -5.25
C SER A 87 11.77 10.52 -5.85
N GLU A 88 12.67 10.27 -6.80
CA GLU A 88 13.47 11.29 -7.49
C GLU A 88 12.79 11.87 -8.73
N GLN A 89 11.58 11.41 -9.03
CA GLN A 89 10.77 11.93 -10.13
C GLN A 89 10.20 13.30 -9.80
N THR A 90 9.94 14.09 -10.84
CA THR A 90 9.19 15.33 -10.67
C THR A 90 7.70 15.01 -10.53
N TRP A 91 7.11 15.50 -9.44
CA TRP A 91 5.69 15.34 -9.14
C TRP A 91 4.98 16.68 -9.20
N THR A 92 3.76 16.67 -9.72
CA THR A 92 2.81 17.76 -9.54
C THR A 92 1.81 17.35 -8.47
N VAL A 93 1.66 18.18 -7.43
CA VAL A 93 0.69 17.94 -6.34
C VAL A 93 -0.37 19.03 -6.39
N SER A 94 -1.61 18.62 -6.61
CA SER A 94 -2.77 19.51 -6.69
C SER A 94 -3.65 19.36 -5.46
N PHE A 95 -4.16 20.48 -4.97
CA PHE A 95 -5.06 20.56 -3.82
C PHE A 95 -6.40 21.15 -4.27
N PRO A 96 -7.50 20.85 -3.58
CA PRO A 96 -8.77 21.53 -3.82
C PRO A 96 -8.66 23.04 -3.57
N GLU A 97 -9.47 23.83 -4.24
CA GLU A 97 -9.53 25.27 -4.03
C GLU A 97 -10.05 25.66 -2.64
N GLY A 98 -9.67 26.84 -2.17
CA GLY A 98 -10.18 27.42 -0.91
C GLY A 98 -9.50 26.88 0.36
N TRP A 99 -8.33 26.26 0.26
CA TRP A 99 -7.56 25.71 1.40
C TRP A 99 -6.25 26.48 1.67
N GLY A 100 -6.11 27.70 1.15
CA GLY A 100 -4.89 28.50 1.31
C GLY A 100 -3.70 27.98 0.52
N ILE A 101 -3.95 27.25 -0.57
CA ILE A 101 -2.96 26.72 -1.50
C ILE A 101 -3.41 27.11 -2.90
N ASP A 102 -2.83 28.19 -3.45
CA ASP A 102 -3.35 28.87 -4.63
C ASP A 102 -2.99 28.20 -5.97
N ALA A 103 -2.00 27.31 -5.97
CA ALA A 103 -1.54 26.66 -7.20
C ALA A 103 -0.99 25.25 -6.90
N PRO A 104 -0.97 24.36 -7.90
CA PRO A 104 -0.29 23.07 -7.77
C PRO A 104 1.20 23.24 -7.45
N LEU A 105 1.72 22.37 -6.60
CA LEU A 105 3.13 22.34 -6.25
C LEU A 105 3.89 21.42 -7.21
N THR A 106 5.05 21.86 -7.67
CA THR A 106 6.00 21.00 -8.38
C THR A 106 7.11 20.62 -7.42
N ILE A 107 7.29 19.33 -7.17
CA ILE A 107 8.23 18.81 -6.19
C ILE A 107 9.09 17.69 -6.79
N THR A 108 10.32 17.56 -6.31
CA THR A 108 11.27 16.49 -6.67
C THR A 108 11.58 15.58 -5.49
N SER A 109 10.96 15.84 -4.33
CA SER A 109 11.10 15.03 -3.12
C SER A 109 9.77 14.94 -2.42
N LEU A 110 9.31 13.73 -2.16
CA LEU A 110 8.06 13.47 -1.43
C LEU A 110 8.27 13.78 0.06
N LYS A 111 7.46 14.69 0.60
CA LYS A 111 7.50 15.15 1.99
C LYS A 111 6.10 15.31 2.55
N PRO A 112 5.93 15.37 3.88
CA PRO A 112 4.67 15.77 4.50
C PRO A 112 4.19 17.14 4.00
N TRP A 113 2.89 17.32 3.83
CA TRP A 113 2.31 18.55 3.27
C TRP A 113 2.73 19.82 4.02
N HIS A 114 2.75 19.77 5.36
CA HIS A 114 3.14 20.91 6.19
C HIS A 114 4.60 21.36 6.00
N GLU A 115 5.45 20.52 5.42
CA GLU A 115 6.83 20.88 5.05
C GLU A 115 6.91 21.49 3.63
N MET A 116 5.93 21.23 2.77
CA MET A 116 5.91 21.71 1.39
C MET A 116 5.09 22.99 1.22
N ILE A 117 4.16 23.24 2.11
CA ILE A 117 3.22 24.36 2.04
C ILE A 117 3.69 25.48 2.97
N SER A 118 3.63 26.74 2.51
CA SER A 118 4.10 27.90 3.27
C SER A 118 3.02 28.56 4.14
N SER A 119 1.79 28.64 3.65
CA SER A 119 0.68 29.31 4.36
C SER A 119 0.24 28.51 5.59
N ALA A 120 -0.15 29.20 6.66
CA ALA A 120 -0.64 28.56 7.89
C ALA A 120 -1.92 27.75 7.65
N GLU A 121 -2.85 28.31 6.87
CA GLU A 121 -4.08 27.62 6.49
C GLU A 121 -3.80 26.38 5.65
N GLY A 122 -2.91 26.49 4.65
CA GLY A 122 -2.54 25.38 3.78
C GLY A 122 -1.82 24.25 4.54
N LYS A 123 -0.99 24.56 5.55
CA LYS A 123 -0.37 23.56 6.42
C LYS A 123 -1.39 22.75 7.22
N ALA A 124 -2.54 23.34 7.48
CA ALA A 124 -3.67 22.71 8.16
C ALA A 124 -4.60 21.97 7.17
N PHE A 125 -4.24 21.88 5.90
CA PHE A 125 -5.06 21.17 4.90
C PHE A 125 -5.38 19.75 5.38
N SER A 126 -6.66 19.42 5.28
CA SER A 126 -7.21 18.07 5.50
C SER A 126 -8.16 17.77 4.37
N GLY A 127 -8.00 16.61 3.75
CA GLY A 127 -8.74 16.23 2.56
C GLY A 127 -7.90 15.41 1.60
N THR A 128 -8.23 15.48 0.31
CA THR A 128 -7.55 14.72 -0.74
C THR A 128 -6.68 15.64 -1.59
N ALA A 129 -5.39 15.31 -1.69
CA ALA A 129 -4.47 15.90 -2.66
C ALA A 129 -4.11 14.88 -3.74
N THR A 130 -4.02 15.34 -4.99
CA THR A 130 -3.69 14.50 -6.15
C THR A 130 -2.24 14.69 -6.54
N TYR A 131 -1.47 13.61 -6.51
CA TYR A 131 -0.09 13.52 -6.98
C TYR A 131 -0.07 12.97 -8.40
N ARG A 132 0.64 13.64 -9.31
CA ARG A 132 0.82 13.17 -10.70
C ARG A 132 2.28 13.17 -11.09
N THR A 133 2.69 12.09 -11.80
CA THR A 133 3.98 12.00 -12.45
C THR A 133 3.89 11.14 -13.71
N THR A 134 4.94 11.20 -14.53
CA THR A 134 5.10 10.31 -15.68
C THR A 134 6.15 9.25 -15.35
N LEU A 135 5.75 7.99 -15.39
CA LEU A 135 6.64 6.85 -15.24
C LEU A 135 7.05 6.33 -16.62
N HIS A 136 8.33 6.49 -16.98
CA HIS A 136 8.84 5.93 -18.22
C HIS A 136 9.32 4.49 -18.04
N MET A 137 8.87 3.60 -18.92
CA MET A 137 9.28 2.19 -18.95
C MET A 137 9.92 1.84 -20.28
N ASP A 138 11.21 1.63 -20.32
CA ASP A 138 11.93 1.20 -21.53
C ASP A 138 11.41 -0.15 -22.05
N LYS A 139 11.03 -1.03 -21.13
CA LYS A 139 10.57 -2.38 -21.41
C LYS A 139 9.59 -2.85 -20.33
N VAL A 140 8.60 -3.60 -20.75
CA VAL A 140 7.71 -4.37 -19.88
C VAL A 140 7.89 -5.84 -20.19
N GLU A 141 8.40 -6.61 -19.24
CA GLU A 141 8.73 -8.02 -19.42
C GLU A 141 7.45 -8.87 -19.43
N LYS A 142 7.33 -9.73 -20.42
CA LYS A 142 6.20 -10.66 -20.50
C LYS A 142 6.27 -11.68 -19.37
N GLY A 143 5.19 -11.78 -18.59
CA GLY A 143 5.10 -12.71 -17.46
C GLY A 143 5.70 -12.18 -16.14
N ALA A 144 6.29 -10.99 -16.14
CA ALA A 144 6.69 -10.31 -14.89
C ALA A 144 5.48 -9.71 -14.18
N ASN A 145 5.58 -9.60 -12.86
CA ASN A 145 4.62 -8.88 -12.02
C ASN A 145 5.24 -7.56 -11.56
N TYR A 146 4.49 -6.48 -11.72
CA TYR A 146 4.90 -5.14 -11.32
C TYR A 146 4.02 -4.66 -10.17
N THR A 147 4.67 -4.27 -9.09
CA THR A 147 4.01 -3.74 -7.89
C THR A 147 4.53 -2.34 -7.60
N LEU A 148 3.63 -1.38 -7.49
CA LEU A 148 3.93 -0.05 -7.00
C LEU A 148 3.85 -0.05 -5.48
N GLN A 149 4.94 0.37 -4.82
CA GLN A 149 4.99 0.53 -3.37
C GLN A 149 5.02 2.02 -3.04
N LEU A 150 4.05 2.49 -2.27
CA LEU A 150 3.94 3.90 -1.90
C LEU A 150 4.77 4.25 -0.66
N GLY A 151 5.27 3.24 0.06
CA GLY A 151 5.95 3.45 1.34
C GLY A 151 4.95 3.90 2.42
N LYS A 152 5.24 5.01 3.09
CA LYS A 152 4.36 5.54 4.14
C LYS A 152 3.29 6.46 3.56
N VAL A 153 2.04 6.17 3.82
CA VAL A 153 0.87 6.97 3.46
C VAL A 153 0.07 7.31 4.72
N GLU A 154 -0.37 8.55 4.83
CA GLU A 154 -1.20 9.05 5.92
C GLU A 154 -2.55 9.51 5.35
N MET A 155 -3.46 8.70 5.24
CA MET A 155 -4.17 7.55 5.73
C MET A 155 -4.59 6.62 4.60
N ILE A 156 -5.10 7.18 3.47
CA ILE A 156 -5.71 6.45 2.36
C ILE A 156 -5.07 6.93 1.06
N ALA A 157 -4.82 6.02 0.14
CA ALA A 157 -4.42 6.34 -1.22
C ALA A 157 -5.28 5.62 -2.25
N VAL A 158 -5.72 6.32 -3.29
CA VAL A 158 -6.31 5.72 -4.49
C VAL A 158 -5.30 5.83 -5.61
N VAL A 159 -4.94 4.71 -6.23
CA VAL A 159 -3.92 4.65 -7.27
C VAL A 159 -4.57 4.49 -8.64
N ARG A 160 -4.17 5.34 -9.59
CA ARG A 160 -4.55 5.22 -10.99
C ARG A 160 -3.30 5.21 -11.88
N LEU A 161 -3.27 4.30 -12.85
CA LEU A 161 -2.22 4.25 -13.86
C LEU A 161 -2.86 4.24 -15.25
N ASN A 162 -2.46 5.20 -16.09
CA ASN A 162 -3.03 5.39 -17.44
C ASN A 162 -4.57 5.54 -17.41
N GLY A 163 -5.12 6.17 -16.37
CA GLY A 163 -6.54 6.36 -16.16
C GLY A 163 -7.30 5.14 -15.60
N GLN A 164 -6.64 4.00 -15.46
CA GLN A 164 -7.23 2.82 -14.83
C GLN A 164 -7.03 2.88 -13.31
N GLU A 165 -8.13 2.82 -12.56
CA GLU A 165 -8.07 2.70 -11.10
C GLU A 165 -7.64 1.29 -10.69
N LEU A 166 -6.67 1.22 -9.76
CA LEU A 166 -6.03 -0.01 -9.30
C LEU A 166 -6.42 -0.38 -7.86
N GLY A 167 -7.28 0.43 -7.26
CA GLY A 167 -7.86 0.19 -5.95
C GLY A 167 -7.50 1.24 -4.91
N THR A 168 -8.13 1.10 -3.76
CA THR A 168 -7.95 1.95 -2.58
C THR A 168 -7.06 1.24 -1.57
N LEU A 169 -5.97 1.89 -1.20
CA LEU A 169 -5.00 1.43 -0.21
C LEU A 169 -5.27 2.19 1.10
N TRP A 170 -5.60 1.49 2.17
CA TRP A 170 -6.01 2.07 3.45
C TRP A 170 -5.26 1.49 4.67
N THR A 171 -4.39 0.53 4.42
CA THR A 171 -3.53 -0.11 5.43
C THR A 171 -2.20 -0.53 4.82
N GLU A 172 -1.17 -0.69 5.65
CA GLU A 172 0.10 -1.28 5.22
C GLU A 172 -0.06 -2.76 4.83
N PRO A 173 0.73 -3.22 3.84
CA PRO A 173 1.63 -2.46 2.98
C PRO A 173 0.84 -1.67 1.91
N TYR A 174 1.16 -0.38 1.74
CA TYR A 174 0.54 0.43 0.70
C TYR A 174 1.10 0.04 -0.67
N GLN A 175 0.52 -0.98 -1.27
CA GLN A 175 0.98 -1.59 -2.53
C GLN A 175 -0.16 -1.75 -3.52
N ALA A 176 0.09 -1.43 -4.79
CA ALA A 176 -0.85 -1.67 -5.88
C ALA A 176 -0.19 -2.54 -6.97
N ASN A 177 -0.90 -3.56 -7.46
CA ASN A 177 -0.47 -4.33 -8.62
C ASN A 177 -0.76 -3.51 -9.88
N ILE A 178 0.31 -3.07 -10.56
CA ILE A 178 0.23 -2.23 -11.75
C ILE A 178 0.42 -3.03 -13.06
N THR A 179 0.63 -4.33 -13.00
CA THR A 179 1.02 -5.18 -14.13
C THR A 179 0.12 -5.04 -15.35
N LYS A 180 -1.20 -5.00 -15.14
CA LYS A 180 -2.18 -4.94 -16.23
C LYS A 180 -2.33 -3.56 -16.86
N ALA A 181 -2.04 -2.50 -16.11
CA ALA A 181 -2.17 -1.12 -16.57
C ALA A 181 -0.86 -0.54 -17.11
N LEU A 182 0.28 -1.18 -16.79
CA LEU A 182 1.60 -0.74 -17.18
C LEU A 182 1.86 -1.03 -18.66
N LYS A 183 2.42 -0.06 -19.38
CA LYS A 183 2.81 -0.18 -20.80
C LYS A 183 4.26 0.28 -21.00
N LYS A 184 4.86 -0.15 -22.09
CA LYS A 184 6.14 0.40 -22.57
C LYS A 184 5.98 1.88 -22.95
N GLY A 185 7.00 2.69 -22.67
CA GLY A 185 7.00 4.13 -22.85
C GLY A 185 6.41 4.86 -21.64
N ASP A 186 5.80 6.00 -21.89
CA ASP A 186 5.29 6.88 -20.84
C ASP A 186 3.96 6.40 -20.27
N ASN A 187 3.91 6.31 -18.96
CA ASN A 187 2.73 5.97 -18.17
C ASN A 187 2.38 7.14 -17.25
N THR A 188 1.14 7.59 -17.27
CA THR A 188 0.64 8.60 -16.33
C THR A 188 0.26 7.91 -15.04
N LEU A 189 1.01 8.21 -13.97
CA LEU A 189 0.71 7.76 -12.61
C LEU A 189 0.00 8.88 -11.85
N GLU A 190 -1.14 8.57 -11.27
CA GLU A 190 -1.93 9.47 -10.43
C GLU A 190 -2.25 8.79 -9.11
N ILE A 191 -2.04 9.51 -8.00
CA ILE A 191 -2.28 9.01 -6.65
C ILE A 191 -3.05 10.08 -5.88
N ASP A 192 -4.28 9.78 -5.50
CA ASP A 192 -5.04 10.60 -4.57
C ASP A 192 -4.70 10.18 -3.15
N VAL A 193 -4.15 11.09 -2.36
CA VAL A 193 -3.85 10.86 -0.94
C VAL A 193 -4.84 11.64 -0.09
N THR A 194 -5.56 10.93 0.77
CA THR A 194 -6.55 11.51 1.67
C THR A 194 -6.05 11.42 3.11
N SER A 195 -5.95 12.57 3.79
CA SER A 195 -5.57 12.67 5.20
C SER A 195 -6.77 12.68 6.14
N SER A 196 -6.51 12.55 7.46
CA SER A 196 -7.51 12.80 8.49
C SER A 196 -7.82 14.29 8.63
N TRP A 197 -8.96 14.61 9.25
CA TRP A 197 -9.36 16.00 9.55
C TRP A 197 -8.63 16.62 10.74
N PHE A 198 -7.74 15.89 11.40
CA PHE A 198 -7.12 16.31 12.64
C PHE A 198 -6.40 17.67 12.55
N ASN A 199 -5.56 17.86 11.53
CA ASN A 199 -4.81 19.11 11.36
C ASN A 199 -5.74 20.31 11.18
N ARG A 200 -6.83 20.13 10.44
CA ARG A 200 -7.81 21.19 10.23
C ARG A 200 -8.58 21.51 11.51
N LEU A 201 -9.01 20.51 12.25
CA LEU A 201 -9.69 20.70 13.55
C LEU A 201 -8.82 21.50 14.52
N VAL A 202 -7.52 21.13 14.63
CA VAL A 202 -6.58 21.85 15.50
C VAL A 202 -6.40 23.31 15.07
N TYR A 203 -6.29 23.56 13.77
CA TYR A 203 -6.15 24.92 13.24
C TYR A 203 -7.41 25.77 13.49
N ASP A 204 -8.59 25.22 13.19
CA ASP A 204 -9.86 25.90 13.36
C ASP A 204 -10.16 26.21 14.83
N ALA A 205 -9.75 25.34 15.76
CA ALA A 205 -9.92 25.61 17.20
C ALA A 205 -9.26 26.92 17.67
N GLY A 206 -8.21 27.36 16.96
CA GLY A 206 -7.52 28.63 17.22
C GLY A 206 -8.15 29.85 16.53
N LEU A 207 -9.18 29.68 15.68
CA LEU A 207 -9.81 30.72 14.91
C LEU A 207 -11.12 31.23 15.55
N PRO A 208 -11.53 32.48 15.28
CA PRO A 208 -12.90 32.93 15.54
C PRO A 208 -13.91 32.01 14.86
N GLU A 209 -15.06 31.80 15.48
CA GLU A 209 -16.07 30.86 15.00
C GLU A 209 -16.50 31.12 13.55
N ALA A 210 -16.61 32.38 13.15
CA ALA A 210 -16.99 32.77 11.78
C ALA A 210 -15.97 32.40 10.69
N ASP A 211 -14.70 32.15 11.09
CA ASP A 211 -13.59 31.84 10.18
C ASP A 211 -13.28 30.35 10.10
N ARG A 212 -13.97 29.52 10.91
CA ARG A 212 -13.77 28.07 10.95
C ARG A 212 -14.43 27.38 9.77
N LYS A 213 -13.76 26.36 9.25
CA LYS A 213 -14.32 25.45 8.23
C LYS A 213 -14.89 24.17 8.86
N THR A 214 -14.57 23.90 10.13
CA THR A 214 -15.04 22.72 10.86
C THR A 214 -15.71 23.13 12.18
N TRP A 215 -16.53 22.21 12.72
CA TRP A 215 -17.17 22.38 14.02
C TRP A 215 -16.23 21.84 15.10
N VAL A 216 -15.70 22.70 15.97
CA VAL A 216 -14.84 22.41 17.12
C VAL A 216 -15.37 23.12 18.35
#